data_911254f876725ab25d7d7ae3edd9437d
#
_entry.id   911254f876725ab25d7d7ae3edd9437d
#
_cell.length_a   1.000
_cell.length_b   1.000
_cell.length_c   1.000
_cell.angle_alpha   90.00
_cell.angle_beta   90.00
_cell.angle_gamma   90.00
#
_symmetry.space_group_name_H-M   'P 1'
#
loop_
_entity.id
_entity.type
_entity.pdbx_description
1 polymer ?
#
loop_
_entity_poly.entity_id
_entity_poly.type
_entity_poly.pdbx_seq_one_letter_code
_entity_poly.pdbx_strand_id
1 'polypeptide(L)'
;MQTFSPQAVIERLQNIVGRSYVLTDDQSTRQYRQGRRFGEGKVLAVVVPGTLLEQWQVLQAAIDADCIVIMQAANTGLTGGSTPYGDDYDRPVLVMSTRRLKGIQVIHDGKQVICLPGATLDNLEQILKGYDREPHSVIGSSCIGASVLGGVCNNSGGALVRRGPAYTELALYAQVNSAGKLELVNHLGVNLGTTPEEILTRLEKQQYQAVDILDDSEKQASDHRYAHDVTQVDEDTPARFNADPSRLFEASGSAGKVCVFAVRLDTYEKVESSVFYIGSNDADDLTAIRRYLLTSLPSLPIAGEYIHRDAYLIGEKYGKDTFLFIEKFGTANVPKAFAMKDKVDGFLEKFKIKGLTDHILQAITFFLPSHLPKRMTEYRDRYEHHLVLRVENNSKAQTEQFLKEYFTVHQSGSYFVCSEEEGRKAFLHRFAIAGAAIRYRDTHRSEVEDIVALDIALRRNDREWVEQLPAEMEKKILHKLYYGHFFCHVFHQDYILKKGNDPLEMEHQMWKLLDARRAEYPAEHNVGHLYIAKPALANFYQKLDPTNSFNVGIGHTSKLKYWGKAKS
;
A
#
# COMPACT_ATOMS: atom_id res chain seq x y z
N MET A 1 -31.16 3.42 24.45
CA MET A 1 -30.34 2.34 23.91
C MET A 1 -30.12 1.31 24.99
N GLN A 2 -30.36 0.04 24.70
CA GLN A 2 -30.02 -1.05 25.61
C GLN A 2 -28.48 -1.14 25.67
N THR A 3 -27.92 -0.91 26.83
CA THR A 3 -26.47 -1.12 27.08
C THR A 3 -26.23 -2.62 27.19
N PHE A 4 -25.65 -3.22 26.18
CA PHE A 4 -25.24 -4.62 26.23
C PHE A 4 -23.99 -4.75 27.11
N SER A 5 -23.95 -5.78 27.97
CA SER A 5 -22.70 -6.12 28.65
C SER A 5 -21.65 -6.63 27.64
N PRO A 6 -20.34 -6.41 27.86
CA PRO A 6 -19.28 -6.96 27.01
C PRO A 6 -19.45 -8.47 26.72
N GLN A 7 -19.86 -9.24 27.74
CA GLN A 7 -20.07 -10.68 27.62
C GLN A 7 -21.25 -11.01 26.68
N ALA A 8 -22.36 -10.27 26.75
CA ALA A 8 -23.51 -10.46 25.86
C ALA A 8 -23.17 -10.16 24.39
N VAL A 9 -22.31 -9.15 24.14
CA VAL A 9 -21.81 -8.86 22.80
C VAL A 9 -20.99 -10.05 22.28
N ILE A 10 -20.03 -10.55 23.07
CA ILE A 10 -19.18 -11.69 22.69
C ILE A 10 -20.04 -12.93 22.38
N GLU A 11 -21.03 -13.26 23.21
CA GLU A 11 -21.92 -14.40 23.00
C GLU A 11 -22.74 -14.26 21.71
N ARG A 12 -23.26 -13.05 21.43
CA ARG A 12 -23.97 -12.77 20.17
C ARG A 12 -23.05 -12.98 18.95
N LEU A 13 -21.81 -12.49 19.00
CA LEU A 13 -20.83 -12.67 17.95
C LEU A 13 -20.46 -14.16 17.77
N GLN A 14 -20.29 -14.90 18.85
CA GLN A 14 -20.03 -16.35 18.81
C GLN A 14 -21.17 -17.16 18.20
N ASN A 15 -22.42 -16.74 18.40
CA ASN A 15 -23.58 -17.37 17.77
C ASN A 15 -23.63 -17.11 16.25
N ILE A 16 -23.06 -16.01 15.76
CA ILE A 16 -23.01 -15.68 14.33
C ILE A 16 -21.88 -16.45 13.63
N VAL A 17 -20.63 -16.32 14.09
CA VAL A 17 -19.46 -16.83 13.39
C VAL A 17 -18.88 -18.12 13.96
N GLY A 18 -19.39 -18.58 15.10
CA GLY A 18 -18.84 -19.71 15.88
C GLY A 18 -17.76 -19.27 16.87
N ARG A 19 -17.68 -19.99 18.00
CA ARG A 19 -16.79 -19.64 19.13
C ARG A 19 -15.32 -19.53 18.75
N SER A 20 -14.82 -20.40 17.88
CA SER A 20 -13.42 -20.42 17.45
C SER A 20 -13.01 -19.20 16.60
N TYR A 21 -13.97 -18.43 16.12
CA TYR A 21 -13.75 -17.24 15.28
C TYR A 21 -14.02 -15.92 16.00
N VAL A 22 -14.21 -15.95 17.33
CA VAL A 22 -14.26 -14.79 18.20
C VAL A 22 -13.14 -14.90 19.22
N LEU A 23 -12.08 -14.11 19.01
CA LEU A 23 -10.86 -14.13 19.84
C LEU A 23 -10.95 -13.02 20.88
N THR A 24 -10.70 -13.35 22.15
CA THR A 24 -10.85 -12.39 23.26
C THR A 24 -9.63 -12.33 24.17
N ASP A 25 -8.77 -13.34 24.12
CA ASP A 25 -7.56 -13.36 24.95
C ASP A 25 -6.41 -12.57 24.32
N ASP A 26 -5.49 -12.11 25.16
CA ASP A 26 -4.39 -11.23 24.75
C ASP A 26 -3.45 -11.87 23.70
N GLN A 27 -3.22 -13.17 23.80
CA GLN A 27 -2.29 -13.89 22.93
C GLN A 27 -2.88 -14.04 21.52
N SER A 28 -4.13 -14.46 21.40
CA SER A 28 -4.81 -14.70 20.12
C SER A 28 -5.13 -13.39 19.37
N THR A 29 -5.42 -12.29 20.11
CA THR A 29 -5.74 -10.98 19.53
C THR A 29 -4.51 -10.18 19.14
N ARG A 30 -3.34 -10.48 19.68
CA ARG A 30 -2.10 -9.69 19.52
C ARG A 30 -1.78 -9.34 18.06
N GLN A 31 -1.80 -10.34 17.17
CA GLN A 31 -1.48 -10.14 15.74
C GLN A 31 -2.46 -9.24 14.98
N TYR A 32 -3.65 -9.01 15.54
CA TYR A 32 -4.69 -8.15 14.97
C TYR A 32 -4.69 -6.75 15.56
N ARG A 33 -4.33 -6.60 16.82
CA ARG A 33 -4.32 -5.31 17.51
C ARG A 33 -2.98 -4.58 17.45
N GLN A 34 -1.94 -5.23 16.89
CA GLN A 34 -0.63 -4.62 16.63
C GLN A 34 -0.40 -4.48 15.13
N GLY A 35 0.04 -3.29 14.70
CA GLY A 35 0.53 -3.04 13.35
C GLY A 35 1.97 -3.54 13.18
N ARG A 36 2.39 -3.68 11.93
CA ARG A 36 3.76 -4.16 11.62
C ARG A 36 4.85 -3.19 12.10
N ARG A 37 4.59 -1.90 12.03
CA ARG A 37 5.53 -0.85 12.41
C ARG A 37 4.93 0.11 13.42
N PHE A 38 3.66 0.45 13.25
CA PHE A 38 2.97 1.46 14.03
C PHE A 38 1.53 1.00 14.35
N GLY A 39 1.00 1.48 15.46
CA GLY A 39 -0.37 1.19 15.91
C GLY A 39 -0.44 -0.03 16.81
N GLU A 40 -0.90 0.20 18.04
CA GLU A 40 -1.27 -0.83 19.01
C GLU A 40 -2.34 -0.28 19.93
N GLY A 41 -3.36 -1.08 20.23
CA GLY A 41 -4.41 -0.70 21.14
C GLY A 41 -5.19 -1.88 21.70
N LYS A 42 -6.14 -1.59 22.61
CA LYS A 42 -7.01 -2.60 23.21
C LYS A 42 -8.22 -2.90 22.32
N VAL A 43 -8.71 -4.13 22.39
CA VAL A 43 -9.93 -4.59 21.73
C VAL A 43 -10.79 -5.37 22.70
N LEU A 44 -12.10 -5.33 22.51
CA LEU A 44 -13.05 -6.21 23.19
C LEU A 44 -12.94 -7.64 22.60
N ALA A 45 -12.90 -7.74 21.28
CA ALA A 45 -12.73 -9.00 20.57
C ALA A 45 -12.21 -8.77 19.14
N VAL A 46 -11.66 -9.84 18.56
CA VAL A 46 -11.40 -9.96 17.12
C VAL A 46 -12.39 -10.98 16.56
N VAL A 47 -13.11 -10.59 15.52
CA VAL A 47 -14.14 -11.45 14.89
C VAL A 47 -13.71 -11.78 13.45
N VAL A 48 -13.82 -13.05 13.05
CA VAL A 48 -13.34 -13.56 11.77
C VAL A 48 -14.49 -14.19 10.98
N PRO A 49 -15.38 -13.43 10.33
CA PRO A 49 -16.50 -13.96 9.56
C PRO A 49 -16.02 -14.82 8.38
N GLY A 50 -16.75 -15.86 8.07
CA GLY A 50 -16.45 -16.80 6.98
C GLY A 50 -17.30 -16.61 5.74
N THR A 51 -18.40 -15.85 5.84
CA THR A 51 -19.30 -15.50 4.74
C THR A 51 -19.62 -14.01 4.75
N LEU A 52 -20.05 -13.46 3.61
CA LEU A 52 -20.50 -12.07 3.53
C LEU A 52 -21.73 -11.81 4.41
N LEU A 53 -22.60 -12.82 4.56
CA LEU A 53 -23.75 -12.72 5.43
C LEU A 53 -23.34 -12.68 6.92
N GLU A 54 -22.37 -13.49 7.34
CA GLU A 54 -21.80 -13.41 8.69
C GLU A 54 -21.17 -12.02 8.93
N GLN A 55 -20.43 -11.46 7.94
CA GLN A 55 -19.86 -10.10 8.03
C GLN A 55 -20.95 -9.06 8.27
N TRP A 56 -22.07 -9.12 7.55
CA TRP A 56 -23.22 -8.25 7.73
C TRP A 56 -23.86 -8.39 9.12
N GLN A 57 -24.12 -9.60 9.55
CA GLN A 57 -24.71 -9.89 10.86
C GLN A 57 -23.81 -9.45 12.03
N VAL A 58 -22.50 -9.60 11.88
CA VAL A 58 -21.51 -9.08 12.86
C VAL A 58 -21.56 -7.55 12.92
N LEU A 59 -21.68 -6.86 11.76
CA LEU A 59 -21.86 -5.40 11.74
C LEU A 59 -23.14 -4.98 12.45
N GLN A 60 -24.28 -5.64 12.17
CA GLN A 60 -25.53 -5.35 12.85
C GLN A 60 -25.38 -5.50 14.37
N ALA A 61 -24.79 -6.62 14.81
CA ALA A 61 -24.56 -6.86 16.23
C ALA A 61 -23.66 -5.80 16.89
N ALA A 62 -22.60 -5.36 16.18
CA ALA A 62 -21.67 -4.35 16.66
C ALA A 62 -22.34 -2.97 16.77
N ILE A 63 -23.08 -2.54 15.75
CA ILE A 63 -23.75 -1.24 15.73
C ILE A 63 -24.89 -1.19 16.77
N ASP A 64 -25.69 -2.26 16.90
CA ASP A 64 -26.74 -2.38 17.95
C ASP A 64 -26.14 -2.25 19.35
N ALA A 65 -24.94 -2.81 19.56
CA ALA A 65 -24.23 -2.78 20.83
C ALA A 65 -23.35 -1.52 21.02
N ASP A 66 -23.44 -0.57 20.11
CA ASP A 66 -22.63 0.68 20.13
C ASP A 66 -21.12 0.43 20.20
N CYS A 67 -20.62 -0.54 19.46
CA CYS A 67 -19.20 -0.84 19.34
C CYS A 67 -18.56 -0.09 18.17
N ILE A 68 -17.30 0.24 18.30
CA ILE A 68 -16.43 0.68 17.20
C ILE A 68 -15.99 -0.55 16.41
N VAL A 69 -16.03 -0.49 15.08
CA VAL A 69 -15.56 -1.58 14.21
C VAL A 69 -14.34 -1.12 13.41
N ILE A 70 -13.25 -1.85 13.53
CA ILE A 70 -12.04 -1.67 12.72
C ILE A 70 -11.97 -2.83 11.71
N MET A 71 -12.08 -2.50 10.42
CA MET A 71 -11.94 -3.48 9.35
C MET A 71 -10.48 -3.82 9.11
N GLN A 72 -10.17 -5.12 9.07
CA GLN A 72 -8.79 -5.56 8.86
C GLN A 72 -8.73 -6.74 7.89
N ALA A 73 -7.93 -6.61 6.83
CA ALA A 73 -7.58 -7.72 5.95
C ALA A 73 -6.21 -8.33 6.36
N ALA A 74 -5.14 -8.07 5.62
CA ALA A 74 -3.83 -8.66 5.86
C ALA A 74 -2.98 -7.94 6.92
N ASN A 75 -3.37 -6.75 7.35
CA ASN A 75 -2.63 -5.89 8.29
C ASN A 75 -1.17 -5.63 7.83
N THR A 76 -0.99 -5.36 6.53
CA THR A 76 0.33 -5.11 5.92
C THR A 76 0.74 -3.65 5.95
N GLY A 77 -0.17 -2.73 6.30
CA GLY A 77 0.08 -1.30 6.36
C GLY A 77 1.11 -0.93 7.44
N LEU A 78 1.90 0.12 7.17
CA LEU A 78 3.00 0.54 8.04
C LEU A 78 2.60 1.64 9.04
N THR A 79 1.43 2.25 8.85
CA THR A 79 0.95 3.41 9.62
C THR A 79 -0.08 3.07 10.70
N GLY A 80 -0.38 1.77 10.89
CA GLY A 80 -1.40 1.31 11.83
C GLY A 80 -2.84 1.55 11.39
N GLY A 81 -3.09 1.76 10.09
CA GLY A 81 -4.39 2.15 9.55
C GLY A 81 -5.51 1.11 9.68
N SER A 82 -5.21 -0.11 10.09
CA SER A 82 -6.19 -1.19 10.33
C SER A 82 -6.07 -1.81 11.73
N THR A 83 -5.49 -1.07 12.69
CA THR A 83 -5.36 -1.47 14.09
C THR A 83 -5.98 -0.43 15.01
N PRO A 84 -6.38 -0.77 16.24
CA PRO A 84 -6.66 0.23 17.26
C PRO A 84 -5.37 0.97 17.64
N TYR A 85 -5.52 2.13 18.28
CA TYR A 85 -4.41 2.93 18.78
C TYR A 85 -4.72 3.45 20.18
N GLY A 86 -4.01 2.92 21.19
CA GLY A 86 -4.25 3.24 22.60
C GLY A 86 -5.50 2.55 23.17
N ASP A 87 -6.00 3.07 24.30
CA ASP A 87 -7.15 2.53 25.03
C ASP A 87 -8.15 3.62 25.45
N ASP A 88 -8.06 4.79 24.84
CA ASP A 88 -8.84 5.99 25.12
C ASP A 88 -10.06 6.17 24.20
N TYR A 89 -10.59 5.09 23.66
CA TYR A 89 -11.84 5.09 22.92
C TYR A 89 -13.06 5.23 23.85
N ASP A 90 -14.08 5.95 23.42
CA ASP A 90 -15.31 6.15 24.19
C ASP A 90 -16.25 4.93 24.21
N ARG A 91 -15.98 3.92 23.39
CA ARG A 91 -16.79 2.71 23.20
C ARG A 91 -15.91 1.47 23.03
N PRO A 92 -16.44 0.25 23.27
CA PRO A 92 -15.71 -0.99 22.98
C PRO A 92 -15.29 -1.09 21.52
N VAL A 93 -14.08 -1.59 21.27
CA VAL A 93 -13.50 -1.76 19.93
C VAL A 93 -13.54 -3.22 19.52
N LEU A 94 -14.07 -3.49 18.34
CA LEU A 94 -14.01 -4.78 17.66
C LEU A 94 -13.12 -4.68 16.43
N VAL A 95 -12.20 -5.62 16.25
CA VAL A 95 -11.50 -5.81 14.97
C VAL A 95 -12.21 -6.89 14.18
N MET A 96 -12.67 -6.56 12.97
CA MET A 96 -13.28 -7.52 12.05
C MET A 96 -12.28 -7.92 10.98
N SER A 97 -11.82 -9.17 11.05
CA SER A 97 -10.84 -9.70 10.11
C SER A 97 -11.50 -10.36 8.92
N THR A 98 -11.19 -9.90 7.71
CA THR A 98 -11.77 -10.37 6.46
C THR A 98 -11.01 -11.53 5.81
N ARG A 99 -9.99 -12.09 6.47
CA ARG A 99 -9.05 -13.08 5.91
C ARG A 99 -9.69 -14.35 5.36
N ARG A 100 -10.92 -14.69 5.78
CA ARG A 100 -11.65 -15.87 5.28
C ARG A 100 -12.45 -15.59 4.00
N LEU A 101 -12.69 -14.34 3.64
CA LEU A 101 -13.53 -13.89 2.53
C LEU A 101 -12.71 -13.68 1.25
N LYS A 102 -12.16 -14.74 0.66
CA LYS A 102 -11.10 -14.69 -0.37
C LYS A 102 -11.59 -14.72 -1.83
N GLY A 103 -12.88 -14.64 -2.09
CA GLY A 103 -13.44 -14.78 -3.43
C GLY A 103 -12.92 -13.73 -4.42
N ILE A 104 -12.61 -14.17 -5.64
CA ILE A 104 -12.33 -13.36 -6.82
C ILE A 104 -13.17 -13.92 -7.96
N GLN A 105 -13.99 -13.08 -8.59
CA GLN A 105 -14.89 -13.46 -9.67
C GLN A 105 -14.46 -12.71 -10.93
N VAL A 106 -14.11 -13.46 -11.97
CA VAL A 106 -13.71 -12.89 -13.27
C VAL A 106 -14.96 -12.68 -14.10
N ILE A 107 -15.14 -11.49 -14.67
CA ILE A 107 -16.26 -11.11 -15.51
C ILE A 107 -15.75 -10.49 -16.82
N HIS A 108 -16.64 -10.39 -17.83
CA HIS A 108 -16.32 -9.80 -19.13
C HIS A 108 -15.04 -10.40 -19.78
N ASP A 109 -14.93 -11.74 -19.76
CA ASP A 109 -13.78 -12.46 -20.35
C ASP A 109 -12.43 -11.98 -19.82
N GLY A 110 -12.38 -11.69 -18.52
CA GLY A 110 -11.16 -11.24 -17.85
C GLY A 110 -10.94 -9.72 -17.84
N LYS A 111 -11.75 -8.93 -18.55
CA LYS A 111 -11.59 -7.45 -18.60
C LYS A 111 -11.87 -6.78 -17.26
N GLN A 112 -12.68 -7.40 -16.43
CA GLN A 112 -12.97 -6.93 -15.07
C GLN A 112 -13.01 -8.08 -14.07
N VAL A 113 -12.85 -7.72 -12.80
CA VAL A 113 -12.95 -8.65 -11.67
C VAL A 113 -13.79 -8.05 -10.56
N ILE A 114 -14.49 -8.91 -9.83
CA ILE A 114 -15.11 -8.59 -8.55
C ILE A 114 -14.30 -9.27 -7.45
N CYS A 115 -13.78 -8.50 -6.51
CA CYS A 115 -12.95 -8.97 -5.42
C CYS A 115 -13.69 -8.86 -4.08
N LEU A 116 -13.73 -9.95 -3.30
CA LEU A 116 -14.26 -9.99 -1.94
C LEU A 116 -13.19 -9.49 -0.92
N PRO A 117 -13.58 -9.18 0.33
CA PRO A 117 -12.76 -8.41 1.26
C PRO A 117 -11.39 -9.01 1.63
N GLY A 118 -11.26 -10.32 1.59
CA GLY A 118 -10.01 -11.04 1.87
C GLY A 118 -9.24 -11.46 0.62
N ALA A 119 -9.66 -11.05 -0.58
CA ALA A 119 -8.95 -11.30 -1.82
C ALA A 119 -7.57 -10.63 -1.80
N THR A 120 -6.51 -11.38 -2.12
CA THR A 120 -5.15 -10.86 -2.14
C THR A 120 -4.71 -10.49 -3.55
N LEU A 121 -3.80 -9.51 -3.67
CA LEU A 121 -3.21 -9.11 -4.95
C LEU A 121 -2.46 -10.28 -5.61
N ASP A 122 -1.71 -11.07 -4.83
CA ASP A 122 -1.00 -12.25 -5.36
C ASP A 122 -1.97 -13.25 -6.00
N ASN A 123 -3.10 -13.55 -5.32
CA ASN A 123 -4.10 -14.45 -5.90
C ASN A 123 -4.76 -13.87 -7.16
N LEU A 124 -5.03 -12.56 -7.17
CA LEU A 124 -5.55 -11.87 -8.35
C LEU A 124 -4.58 -11.96 -9.54
N GLU A 125 -3.29 -11.70 -9.31
CA GLU A 125 -2.24 -11.83 -10.33
C GLU A 125 -2.18 -13.26 -10.89
N GLN A 126 -2.27 -14.30 -10.04
CA GLN A 126 -2.26 -15.70 -10.49
C GLN A 126 -3.49 -16.05 -11.35
N ILE A 127 -4.68 -15.61 -10.94
CA ILE A 127 -5.93 -15.84 -11.70
C ILE A 127 -5.85 -15.15 -13.07
N LEU A 128 -5.40 -13.90 -13.13
CA LEU A 128 -5.37 -13.12 -14.36
C LEU A 128 -4.36 -13.63 -15.39
N LYS A 129 -3.32 -14.36 -14.97
CA LYS A 129 -2.41 -15.04 -15.91
C LYS A 129 -3.14 -16.00 -16.86
N GLY A 130 -4.23 -16.64 -16.41
CA GLY A 130 -5.05 -17.51 -17.25
C GLY A 130 -5.84 -16.78 -18.34
N TYR A 131 -5.93 -15.46 -18.26
CA TYR A 131 -6.62 -14.58 -19.20
C TYR A 131 -5.64 -13.69 -19.99
N ASP A 132 -4.34 -13.89 -19.84
CA ASP A 132 -3.27 -13.03 -20.38
C ASP A 132 -3.45 -11.54 -19.98
N ARG A 133 -3.87 -11.33 -18.73
CA ARG A 133 -4.15 -10.02 -18.16
C ARG A 133 -3.39 -9.78 -16.87
N GLU A 134 -3.36 -8.52 -16.46
CA GLU A 134 -2.71 -8.03 -15.25
C GLU A 134 -3.70 -7.23 -14.38
N PRO A 135 -3.51 -7.17 -13.05
CA PRO A 135 -4.35 -6.37 -12.17
C PRO A 135 -4.17 -4.87 -12.43
N HIS A 136 -5.14 -4.08 -11.97
CA HIS A 136 -5.13 -2.62 -12.07
C HIS A 136 -3.93 -1.98 -11.36
N SER A 137 -3.44 -2.60 -10.30
CA SER A 137 -2.29 -2.13 -9.52
C SER A 137 -1.42 -3.29 -9.08
N VAL A 138 -0.11 -3.08 -9.12
CA VAL A 138 0.90 -3.94 -8.52
C VAL A 138 1.60 -3.12 -7.45
N ILE A 139 1.35 -3.44 -6.19
CA ILE A 139 2.00 -2.79 -5.05
C ILE A 139 3.05 -3.71 -4.44
N GLY A 140 4.13 -3.14 -3.92
CA GLY A 140 5.24 -3.90 -3.33
C GLY A 140 4.82 -4.86 -2.21
N SER A 141 3.69 -4.58 -1.54
CA SER A 141 3.13 -5.46 -0.50
C SER A 141 2.32 -6.65 -1.04
N SER A 142 2.16 -6.82 -2.36
CA SER A 142 1.49 -8.01 -2.94
C SER A 142 2.15 -9.30 -2.46
N CYS A 143 3.47 -9.33 -2.44
CA CYS A 143 4.25 -10.48 -1.98
C CYS A 143 4.18 -10.77 -0.47
N ILE A 144 3.62 -9.88 0.34
CA ILE A 144 3.37 -10.10 1.77
C ILE A 144 1.89 -10.30 2.11
N GLY A 145 1.07 -10.52 1.08
CA GLY A 145 -0.35 -10.87 1.20
C GLY A 145 -1.29 -9.68 1.31
N ALA A 146 -0.93 -8.51 0.79
CA ALA A 146 -1.82 -7.35 0.76
C ALA A 146 -3.14 -7.67 0.03
N SER A 147 -4.25 -7.15 0.58
CA SER A 147 -5.57 -7.34 -0.02
C SER A 147 -5.86 -6.30 -1.09
N VAL A 148 -6.66 -6.69 -2.09
CA VAL A 148 -7.15 -5.79 -3.14
C VAL A 148 -7.96 -4.64 -2.52
N LEU A 149 -8.91 -4.97 -1.63
CA LEU A 149 -9.75 -3.96 -0.99
C LEU A 149 -8.95 -3.01 -0.10
N GLY A 150 -7.92 -3.51 0.59
CA GLY A 150 -7.01 -2.66 1.36
C GLY A 150 -6.31 -1.64 0.49
N GLY A 151 -5.92 -2.03 -0.72
CA GLY A 151 -5.37 -1.13 -1.74
C GLY A 151 -6.36 -0.03 -2.11
N VAL A 152 -7.60 -0.38 -2.47
CA VAL A 152 -8.66 0.56 -2.84
C VAL A 152 -9.01 1.50 -1.69
N CYS A 153 -9.26 0.97 -0.49
CA CYS A 153 -9.62 1.79 0.67
C CYS A 153 -8.54 2.80 1.10
N ASN A 154 -7.30 2.61 0.62
CA ASN A 154 -6.17 3.48 0.96
C ASN A 154 -5.57 4.20 -0.25
N ASN A 155 -6.23 4.19 -1.40
CA ASN A 155 -5.73 4.75 -2.67
C ASN A 155 -4.27 4.35 -2.92
N SER A 156 -3.93 3.08 -2.64
CA SER A 156 -2.58 2.58 -2.77
C SER A 156 -2.13 2.66 -4.22
N GLY A 157 -0.98 3.26 -4.45
CA GLY A 157 -0.37 3.31 -5.76
C GLY A 157 0.58 2.14 -6.02
N GLY A 158 1.49 2.33 -6.94
CA GLY A 158 2.53 1.37 -7.30
C GLY A 158 3.35 1.86 -8.48
N ALA A 159 4.21 1.01 -8.99
CA ALA A 159 5.15 1.32 -10.06
C ALA A 159 4.52 1.61 -11.42
N LEU A 160 3.23 1.28 -11.61
CA LEU A 160 2.58 1.30 -12.93
C LEU A 160 2.12 2.70 -13.31
N VAL A 161 2.85 3.33 -14.22
CA VAL A 161 2.69 4.74 -14.62
C VAL A 161 1.32 5.04 -15.22
N ARG A 162 0.69 4.12 -15.94
CA ARG A 162 -0.59 4.36 -16.64
C ARG A 162 -1.84 4.15 -15.79
N ARG A 163 -1.72 3.41 -14.69
CA ARG A 163 -2.89 2.87 -13.97
C ARG A 163 -3.27 3.64 -12.72
N GLY A 164 -2.41 4.53 -12.24
CA GLY A 164 -2.67 5.36 -11.07
C GLY A 164 -2.83 4.58 -9.77
N PRO A 165 -3.56 5.16 -8.81
CA PRO A 165 -3.87 4.50 -7.56
C PRO A 165 -4.92 3.38 -7.76
N ALA A 166 -4.99 2.47 -6.79
CA ALA A 166 -6.07 1.50 -6.69
C ALA A 166 -7.39 2.24 -6.42
N TYR A 167 -8.20 2.41 -7.45
CA TYR A 167 -9.42 3.22 -7.45
C TYR A 167 -10.57 2.51 -8.15
N THR A 168 -11.76 2.67 -7.62
CA THR A 168 -13.01 2.29 -8.27
C THR A 168 -14.18 3.04 -7.65
N GLU A 169 -15.18 3.31 -8.47
CA GLU A 169 -16.50 3.84 -8.05
C GLU A 169 -17.53 2.71 -7.91
N LEU A 170 -17.14 1.48 -8.26
CA LEU A 170 -18.00 0.30 -8.24
C LEU A 170 -17.72 -0.56 -7.00
N ALA A 171 -18.52 -0.34 -5.94
CA ALA A 171 -18.38 -1.04 -4.68
C ALA A 171 -19.73 -1.45 -4.08
N LEU A 172 -19.69 -2.56 -3.32
CA LEU A 172 -20.74 -2.96 -2.38
C LEU A 172 -20.20 -2.72 -0.98
N TYR A 173 -20.85 -1.84 -0.21
CA TYR A 173 -20.37 -1.47 1.12
C TYR A 173 -21.51 -1.17 2.10
N ALA A 174 -21.22 -1.27 3.38
CA ALA A 174 -22.12 -0.82 4.44
C ALA A 174 -21.60 0.48 5.07
N GLN A 175 -22.53 1.36 5.40
CA GLN A 175 -22.32 2.61 6.12
C GLN A 175 -23.29 2.75 7.27
N VAL A 176 -22.96 3.61 8.24
CA VAL A 176 -23.91 4.02 9.29
C VAL A 176 -24.35 5.44 8.99
N ASN A 177 -25.64 5.64 8.71
CA ASN A 177 -26.17 6.95 8.40
C ASN A 177 -26.25 7.88 9.63
N SER A 178 -26.61 9.16 9.45
CA SER A 178 -26.70 10.15 10.53
C SER A 178 -27.70 9.79 11.63
N ALA A 179 -28.71 8.98 11.31
CA ALA A 179 -29.66 8.46 12.30
C ALA A 179 -29.10 7.29 13.12
N GLY A 180 -27.92 6.78 12.78
CA GLY A 180 -27.27 5.63 13.44
C GLY A 180 -27.74 4.27 12.91
N LYS A 181 -28.38 4.26 11.73
CA LYS A 181 -28.85 3.02 11.09
C LYS A 181 -27.82 2.49 10.13
N LEU A 182 -27.54 1.18 10.22
CA LEU A 182 -26.69 0.47 9.26
C LEU A 182 -27.44 0.26 7.94
N GLU A 183 -26.80 0.58 6.83
CA GLU A 183 -27.33 0.48 5.47
C GLU A 183 -26.31 -0.23 4.57
N LEU A 184 -26.81 -1.15 3.71
CA LEU A 184 -26.00 -1.75 2.64
C LEU A 184 -26.27 -0.97 1.34
N VAL A 185 -25.20 -0.47 0.74
CA VAL A 185 -25.23 0.30 -0.51
C VAL A 185 -24.64 -0.55 -1.63
N ASN A 186 -25.44 -0.84 -2.65
CA ASN A 186 -25.00 -1.59 -3.82
C ASN A 186 -24.74 -0.66 -5.00
N HIS A 187 -23.46 -0.25 -5.16
CA HIS A 187 -22.97 0.44 -6.35
C HIS A 187 -21.98 -0.44 -7.15
N LEU A 188 -22.01 -1.77 -6.95
CA LEU A 188 -21.13 -2.70 -7.64
C LEU A 188 -21.40 -2.80 -9.15
N GLY A 189 -22.54 -2.28 -9.60
CA GLY A 189 -22.99 -2.43 -10.99
C GLY A 189 -23.44 -3.86 -11.31
N VAL A 190 -23.98 -4.58 -10.32
CA VAL A 190 -24.56 -5.92 -10.48
C VAL A 190 -25.92 -5.98 -9.79
N ASN A 191 -26.93 -6.45 -10.50
CA ASN A 191 -28.27 -6.67 -9.94
C ASN A 191 -28.29 -7.95 -9.10
N LEU A 192 -28.23 -7.80 -7.77
CA LEU A 192 -28.13 -8.88 -6.82
C LEU A 192 -29.39 -9.07 -5.97
N GLY A 193 -30.48 -8.33 -6.25
CA GLY A 193 -31.70 -8.32 -5.44
C GLY A 193 -31.85 -7.06 -4.62
N THR A 194 -32.75 -7.10 -3.61
CA THR A 194 -33.19 -5.91 -2.88
C THR A 194 -32.89 -5.94 -1.38
N THR A 195 -32.74 -7.12 -0.79
CA THR A 195 -32.41 -7.24 0.64
C THR A 195 -30.93 -7.53 0.85
N PRO A 196 -30.33 -7.08 1.96
CA PRO A 196 -28.93 -7.40 2.27
C PRO A 196 -28.61 -8.90 2.20
N GLU A 197 -29.50 -9.74 2.74
CA GLU A 197 -29.34 -11.20 2.77
C GLU A 197 -29.33 -11.79 1.36
N GLU A 198 -30.20 -11.32 0.48
CA GLU A 198 -30.27 -11.76 -0.92
C GLU A 198 -29.01 -11.29 -1.68
N ILE A 199 -28.68 -9.98 -1.60
CA ILE A 199 -27.54 -9.37 -2.27
C ILE A 199 -26.24 -10.11 -1.91
N LEU A 200 -25.96 -10.28 -0.61
CA LEU A 200 -24.72 -10.88 -0.13
C LEU A 200 -24.63 -12.38 -0.46
N THR A 201 -25.77 -13.11 -0.36
CA THR A 201 -25.81 -14.52 -0.69
C THR A 201 -25.60 -14.77 -2.19
N ARG A 202 -26.28 -14.00 -3.04
CA ARG A 202 -26.13 -14.11 -4.51
C ARG A 202 -24.74 -13.75 -4.96
N LEU A 203 -24.16 -12.69 -4.41
CA LEU A 203 -22.79 -12.28 -4.72
C LEU A 203 -21.78 -13.38 -4.34
N GLU A 204 -21.83 -13.85 -3.10
CA GLU A 204 -20.87 -14.84 -2.61
C GLU A 204 -20.94 -16.17 -3.39
N LYS A 205 -22.16 -16.60 -3.73
CA LYS A 205 -22.40 -17.84 -4.49
C LYS A 205 -22.33 -17.66 -6.01
N GLN A 206 -22.02 -16.47 -6.50
CA GLN A 206 -21.99 -16.13 -7.92
C GLN A 206 -23.33 -16.45 -8.63
N GLN A 207 -24.45 -16.21 -7.95
CA GLN A 207 -25.80 -16.47 -8.45
C GLN A 207 -26.34 -15.25 -9.22
N TYR A 208 -25.61 -14.83 -10.26
CA TYR A 208 -25.99 -13.79 -11.20
C TYR A 208 -25.48 -14.14 -12.58
N GLN A 209 -26.10 -13.60 -13.62
CA GLN A 209 -25.80 -13.85 -15.03
C GLN A 209 -25.16 -12.59 -15.66
N ALA A 210 -24.63 -12.71 -16.87
CA ALA A 210 -24.08 -11.55 -17.61
C ALA A 210 -25.09 -10.41 -17.76
N VAL A 211 -26.38 -10.71 -17.91
CA VAL A 211 -27.47 -9.73 -18.00
C VAL A 211 -27.71 -8.95 -16.70
N ASP A 212 -27.29 -9.49 -15.56
CA ASP A 212 -27.36 -8.82 -14.27
C ASP A 212 -26.22 -7.80 -14.07
N ILE A 213 -25.17 -7.85 -14.91
CA ILE A 213 -24.03 -6.95 -14.83
C ILE A 213 -24.36 -5.72 -15.69
N LEU A 214 -24.39 -4.56 -15.04
CA LEU A 214 -24.71 -3.28 -15.68
C LEU A 214 -23.44 -2.67 -16.27
N ASP A 215 -23.42 -2.49 -17.59
CA ASP A 215 -22.28 -1.87 -18.31
C ASP A 215 -22.43 -0.36 -18.50
N ASP A 216 -23.66 0.15 -18.34
CA ASP A 216 -24.01 1.55 -18.57
C ASP A 216 -23.84 2.41 -17.31
N SER A 217 -23.12 1.96 -16.30
CA SER A 217 -22.96 2.77 -15.11
C SER A 217 -22.07 3.98 -15.44
N GLU A 218 -22.50 5.16 -15.01
CA GLU A 218 -21.68 6.39 -15.05
C GLU A 218 -20.43 6.26 -14.16
N LYS A 219 -20.34 5.16 -13.41
CA LYS A 219 -19.27 4.87 -12.45
C LYS A 219 -18.13 4.07 -13.11
N GLN A 220 -16.92 4.37 -12.69
CA GLN A 220 -15.70 3.82 -13.26
C GLN A 220 -15.11 2.70 -12.39
N ALA A 221 -14.62 1.63 -13.05
CA ALA A 221 -13.93 0.51 -12.40
C ALA A 221 -12.42 0.75 -12.21
N SER A 222 -11.90 1.90 -12.65
CA SER A 222 -10.51 2.37 -12.48
C SER A 222 -10.44 3.88 -12.68
N ASP A 223 -9.29 4.50 -12.37
CA ASP A 223 -9.07 5.93 -12.62
C ASP A 223 -8.75 6.18 -14.10
N HIS A 224 -9.75 6.59 -14.87
CA HIS A 224 -9.59 6.88 -16.29
C HIS A 224 -8.88 8.21 -16.59
N ARG A 225 -8.73 9.12 -15.61
CA ARG A 225 -8.06 10.41 -15.79
C ARG A 225 -6.55 10.35 -15.56
N TYR A 226 -6.09 9.41 -14.75
CA TYR A 226 -4.72 9.42 -14.27
C TYR A 226 -3.68 9.38 -15.38
N ALA A 227 -3.91 8.60 -16.45
CA ALA A 227 -3.01 8.54 -17.59
C ALA A 227 -2.81 9.90 -18.28
N HIS A 228 -3.84 10.76 -18.28
CA HIS A 228 -3.73 12.14 -18.72
C HIS A 228 -3.02 13.01 -17.68
N ASP A 229 -3.42 12.91 -16.40
CA ASP A 229 -2.90 13.77 -15.34
C ASP A 229 -1.37 13.63 -15.20
N VAL A 230 -0.84 12.41 -15.31
CA VAL A 230 0.60 12.14 -15.17
C VAL A 230 1.44 12.78 -16.28
N THR A 231 0.85 13.02 -17.47
CA THR A 231 1.53 13.68 -18.60
C THR A 231 1.63 15.20 -18.46
N GLN A 232 0.85 15.79 -17.57
CA GLN A 232 0.83 17.24 -17.34
C GLN A 232 2.03 17.64 -16.46
N VAL A 233 3.23 17.51 -17.01
CA VAL A 233 4.50 17.63 -16.28
C VAL A 233 4.81 19.02 -15.73
N ASP A 234 4.07 20.04 -16.16
CA ASP A 234 4.22 21.44 -15.72
C ASP A 234 3.22 21.86 -14.65
N GLU A 235 2.29 20.98 -14.27
CA GLU A 235 1.30 21.25 -13.24
C GLU A 235 1.91 21.35 -11.84
N ASP A 236 1.43 22.32 -11.07
CA ASP A 236 1.90 22.65 -9.72
C ASP A 236 1.24 21.82 -8.62
N THR A 237 0.88 20.58 -8.95
CA THR A 237 0.26 19.58 -8.05
C THR A 237 0.88 18.22 -8.29
N PRO A 238 0.90 17.30 -7.28
CA PRO A 238 1.28 15.92 -7.50
C PRO A 238 0.38 15.20 -8.50
N ALA A 239 0.87 14.18 -9.16
CA ALA A 239 0.09 13.36 -10.08
C ALA A 239 -0.95 12.49 -9.33
N ARG A 240 -0.59 12.07 -8.13
CA ARG A 240 -1.45 11.32 -7.20
C ARG A 240 -0.97 11.50 -5.76
N PHE A 241 -1.91 11.47 -4.83
CA PHE A 241 -1.65 11.47 -3.39
C PHE A 241 -2.90 11.04 -2.63
N ASN A 242 -2.76 10.60 -1.40
CA ASN A 242 -3.81 9.96 -0.62
C ASN A 242 -5.02 10.88 -0.35
N ALA A 243 -4.78 12.15 -0.11
CA ALA A 243 -5.83 13.13 0.20
C ALA A 243 -6.40 13.86 -1.03
N ASP A 244 -6.19 13.34 -2.25
CA ASP A 244 -6.70 13.95 -3.49
C ASP A 244 -8.24 13.90 -3.52
N PRO A 245 -8.93 15.06 -3.42
CA PRO A 245 -10.40 15.09 -3.37
C PRO A 245 -11.05 14.47 -4.60
N SER A 246 -10.37 14.48 -5.74
CA SER A 246 -10.89 13.93 -6.99
C SER A 246 -10.88 12.41 -7.05
N ARG A 247 -10.22 11.76 -6.09
CA ARG A 247 -10.06 10.30 -5.95
C ARG A 247 -10.56 9.76 -4.62
N LEU A 248 -11.34 10.57 -3.89
CA LEU A 248 -12.05 10.17 -2.67
C LEU A 248 -13.50 9.85 -3.02
N PHE A 249 -13.83 8.57 -3.14
CA PHE A 249 -15.17 8.15 -3.54
C PHE A 249 -15.58 6.84 -2.85
N GLU A 250 -16.58 6.91 -1.95
CA GLU A 250 -17.12 5.72 -1.25
C GLU A 250 -16.04 4.81 -0.67
N ALA A 251 -15.80 3.61 -1.27
CA ALA A 251 -14.76 2.68 -0.84
C ALA A 251 -13.35 3.22 -1.07
N SER A 252 -13.14 3.95 -2.20
CA SER A 252 -11.82 4.46 -2.59
C SER A 252 -11.35 5.58 -1.66
N GLY A 253 -10.22 5.37 -0.98
CA GLY A 253 -9.66 6.29 0.00
C GLY A 253 -10.41 6.35 1.33
N SER A 254 -11.35 5.44 1.59
CA SER A 254 -12.19 5.44 2.81
C SER A 254 -11.42 5.17 4.10
N ALA A 255 -10.24 4.60 4.04
CA ALA A 255 -9.44 4.21 5.21
C ALA A 255 -10.22 3.37 6.26
N GLY A 256 -11.21 2.60 5.80
CA GLY A 256 -12.08 1.79 6.66
C GLY A 256 -13.22 2.54 7.32
N LYS A 257 -13.56 3.76 6.87
CA LYS A 257 -14.75 4.52 7.31
C LYS A 257 -16.07 3.98 6.75
N VAL A 258 -16.02 2.99 5.91
CA VAL A 258 -17.13 2.14 5.49
C VAL A 258 -16.68 0.68 5.55
N CYS A 259 -17.62 -0.26 5.68
CA CYS A 259 -17.32 -1.68 5.60
C CYS A 259 -17.56 -2.17 4.17
N VAL A 260 -16.50 -2.46 3.44
CA VAL A 260 -16.58 -2.93 2.05
C VAL A 260 -16.78 -4.44 1.98
N PHE A 261 -17.75 -4.87 1.17
CA PHE A 261 -18.08 -6.29 0.89
C PHE A 261 -17.55 -6.77 -0.46
N ALA A 262 -17.45 -5.88 -1.43
CA ALA A 262 -16.85 -6.17 -2.73
C ALA A 262 -16.46 -4.88 -3.45
N VAL A 263 -15.48 -5.00 -4.34
CA VAL A 263 -15.14 -3.98 -5.34
C VAL A 263 -15.09 -4.62 -6.72
N ARG A 264 -15.51 -3.88 -7.75
CA ARG A 264 -15.36 -4.25 -9.16
C ARG A 264 -14.27 -3.38 -9.75
N LEU A 265 -13.32 -4.01 -10.46
CA LEU A 265 -12.09 -3.37 -10.96
C LEU A 265 -11.81 -3.77 -12.40
N ASP A 266 -11.29 -2.84 -13.19
CA ASP A 266 -10.72 -3.14 -14.50
C ASP A 266 -9.43 -3.95 -14.36
N THR A 267 -9.16 -4.75 -15.37
CA THR A 267 -7.88 -5.42 -15.60
C THR A 267 -7.28 -4.93 -16.91
N TYR A 268 -6.01 -5.21 -17.12
CA TYR A 268 -5.27 -4.68 -18.26
C TYR A 268 -4.62 -5.80 -19.05
N GLU A 269 -4.54 -5.63 -20.36
CA GLU A 269 -3.83 -6.57 -21.24
C GLU A 269 -2.35 -6.60 -20.87
N LYS A 270 -1.79 -7.80 -20.86
CA LYS A 270 -0.35 -7.97 -20.74
C LYS A 270 0.30 -7.56 -22.05
N VAL A 271 1.24 -6.63 -21.98
CA VAL A 271 1.93 -6.12 -23.16
C VAL A 271 3.40 -6.53 -23.16
N GLU A 272 3.92 -6.82 -24.35
CA GLU A 272 5.35 -7.04 -24.53
C GLU A 272 6.13 -5.75 -24.23
N SER A 273 7.24 -5.88 -23.54
CA SER A 273 7.99 -4.73 -23.05
C SER A 273 9.49 -4.95 -23.04
N SER A 274 10.22 -3.86 -23.06
CA SER A 274 11.67 -3.83 -22.91
C SER A 274 12.06 -3.00 -21.68
N VAL A 275 13.16 -3.38 -21.05
CA VAL A 275 13.70 -2.68 -19.88
C VAL A 275 15.01 -1.98 -20.26
N PHE A 276 15.12 -0.72 -19.86
CA PHE A 276 16.33 0.08 -19.93
C PHE A 276 16.85 0.32 -18.52
N TYR A 277 18.17 0.25 -18.37
CA TYR A 277 18.84 0.67 -17.16
C TYR A 277 19.64 1.94 -17.45
N ILE A 278 19.34 3.01 -16.74
CA ILE A 278 19.93 4.33 -16.94
C ILE A 278 20.70 4.70 -15.67
N GLY A 279 21.91 5.23 -15.85
CA GLY A 279 22.72 5.77 -14.77
C GLY A 279 23.16 7.20 -15.11
N SER A 280 23.12 8.10 -14.11
CA SER A 280 23.63 9.47 -14.26
C SER A 280 24.22 9.99 -12.95
N ASN A 281 25.15 10.95 -13.06
CA ASN A 281 25.67 11.76 -11.97
C ASN A 281 25.01 13.14 -11.88
N ASP A 282 24.02 13.39 -12.74
CA ASP A 282 23.24 14.61 -12.76
C ASP A 282 21.73 14.28 -12.66
N ALA A 283 21.06 14.77 -11.63
CA ALA A 283 19.64 14.57 -11.44
C ALA A 283 18.78 15.23 -12.52
N ASP A 284 19.28 16.30 -13.15
CA ASP A 284 18.60 17.01 -14.24
C ASP A 284 18.48 16.15 -15.50
N ASP A 285 19.41 15.21 -15.72
CA ASP A 285 19.28 14.23 -16.80
C ASP A 285 18.00 13.40 -16.64
N LEU A 286 17.75 12.91 -15.42
CA LEU A 286 16.56 12.12 -15.15
C LEU A 286 15.29 12.97 -15.26
N THR A 287 15.34 14.24 -14.87
CA THR A 287 14.25 15.20 -15.06
C THR A 287 13.93 15.38 -16.55
N ALA A 288 14.93 15.57 -17.40
CA ALA A 288 14.75 15.70 -18.84
C ALA A 288 14.18 14.42 -19.46
N ILE A 289 14.73 13.26 -19.06
CA ILE A 289 14.25 11.93 -19.51
C ILE A 289 12.78 11.72 -19.10
N ARG A 290 12.42 12.00 -17.84
CA ARG A 290 11.05 11.90 -17.37
C ARG A 290 10.09 12.73 -18.21
N ARG A 291 10.41 13.99 -18.42
CA ARG A 291 9.57 14.92 -19.17
C ARG A 291 9.36 14.45 -20.61
N TYR A 292 10.44 14.07 -21.30
CA TYR A 292 10.35 13.55 -22.66
C TYR A 292 9.50 12.29 -22.75
N LEU A 293 9.73 11.30 -21.88
CA LEU A 293 9.04 10.02 -21.94
C LEU A 293 7.55 10.14 -21.61
N LEU A 294 7.16 11.09 -20.75
CA LEU A 294 5.75 11.32 -20.42
C LEU A 294 4.99 12.12 -21.49
N THR A 295 5.68 12.93 -22.32
CA THR A 295 5.00 13.84 -23.26
C THR A 295 5.18 13.48 -24.72
N SER A 296 6.16 12.64 -25.06
CA SER A 296 6.56 12.44 -26.46
C SER A 296 6.51 10.99 -26.95
N LEU A 297 6.32 10.01 -26.06
CA LEU A 297 6.20 8.61 -26.49
C LEU A 297 4.80 8.29 -27.02
N PRO A 298 4.68 7.30 -27.95
CA PRO A 298 3.39 6.77 -28.41
C PRO A 298 2.56 6.16 -27.29
N SER A 299 3.22 5.49 -26.35
CA SER A 299 2.63 4.93 -25.13
C SER A 299 3.41 5.38 -23.91
N LEU A 300 2.72 5.69 -22.83
CA LEU A 300 3.36 5.98 -21.54
C LEU A 300 4.27 4.83 -21.10
N PRO A 301 5.37 5.12 -20.41
CA PRO A 301 6.15 4.08 -19.75
C PRO A 301 5.26 3.17 -18.88
N ILE A 302 5.58 1.89 -18.83
CA ILE A 302 4.88 0.94 -17.96
C ILE A 302 5.27 1.19 -16.50
N ALA A 303 6.57 1.29 -16.25
CA ALA A 303 7.12 1.54 -14.92
C ALA A 303 8.45 2.30 -15.02
N GLY A 304 8.78 3.06 -13.99
CA GLY A 304 10.07 3.72 -13.86
C GLY A 304 10.45 3.85 -12.39
N GLU A 305 11.43 3.07 -11.97
CA GLU A 305 11.88 2.97 -10.60
C GLU A 305 13.22 3.67 -10.42
N TYR A 306 13.21 4.70 -9.60
CA TYR A 306 14.42 5.41 -9.20
C TYR A 306 15.11 4.73 -8.03
N ILE A 307 16.44 4.73 -8.05
CA ILE A 307 17.29 4.22 -6.97
C ILE A 307 18.52 5.14 -6.85
N HIS A 308 18.72 5.75 -5.69
CA HIS A 308 19.96 6.43 -5.36
C HIS A 308 21.06 5.41 -5.00
N ARG A 309 22.34 5.70 -5.29
CA ARG A 309 23.46 4.78 -5.04
C ARG A 309 23.52 4.27 -3.60
N ASP A 310 23.25 5.11 -2.59
CA ASP A 310 23.25 4.66 -1.19
C ASP A 310 22.16 3.62 -0.92
N ALA A 311 20.98 3.83 -1.48
CA ALA A 311 19.90 2.85 -1.42
C ALA A 311 20.27 1.55 -2.15
N TYR A 312 20.94 1.67 -3.30
CA TYR A 312 21.43 0.53 -4.06
C TYR A 312 22.40 -0.31 -3.21
N LEU A 313 23.41 0.32 -2.60
CA LEU A 313 24.45 -0.35 -1.80
C LEU A 313 23.86 -1.06 -0.56
N ILE A 314 22.94 -0.37 0.15
CA ILE A 314 22.25 -0.97 1.30
C ILE A 314 21.37 -2.14 0.84
N GLY A 315 20.65 -2.00 -0.26
CA GLY A 315 19.84 -3.07 -0.85
C GLY A 315 20.67 -4.28 -1.28
N GLU A 316 21.81 -4.06 -1.93
CA GLU A 316 22.72 -5.12 -2.37
C GLU A 316 23.27 -5.93 -1.19
N LYS A 317 23.61 -5.28 -0.08
CA LYS A 317 24.22 -5.92 1.07
C LYS A 317 23.20 -6.52 2.04
N TYR A 318 22.14 -5.79 2.36
CA TYR A 318 21.18 -6.13 3.42
C TYR A 318 19.84 -6.66 2.90
N GLY A 319 19.60 -6.58 1.59
CA GLY A 319 18.43 -7.16 0.92
C GLY A 319 18.70 -8.46 0.17
N LYS A 320 19.95 -8.97 0.18
CA LYS A 320 20.40 -10.10 -0.64
C LYS A 320 19.66 -11.41 -0.36
N ASP A 321 19.40 -11.73 0.89
CA ASP A 321 18.65 -12.94 1.25
C ASP A 321 17.21 -12.89 0.75
N THR A 322 16.55 -11.75 0.91
CA THR A 322 15.19 -11.52 0.38
C THR A 322 15.17 -11.62 -1.14
N PHE A 323 16.14 -11.01 -1.81
CA PHE A 323 16.30 -11.11 -3.26
C PHE A 323 16.41 -12.56 -3.73
N LEU A 324 17.39 -13.31 -3.18
CA LEU A 324 17.64 -14.70 -3.55
C LEU A 324 16.48 -15.63 -3.19
N PHE A 325 15.81 -15.36 -2.07
CA PHE A 325 14.62 -16.11 -1.69
C PHE A 325 13.49 -15.93 -2.72
N ILE A 326 13.20 -14.69 -3.12
CA ILE A 326 12.16 -14.39 -4.11
C ILE A 326 12.54 -14.96 -5.48
N GLU A 327 13.79 -14.82 -5.89
CA GLU A 327 14.29 -15.34 -7.15
C GLU A 327 14.11 -16.86 -7.25
N LYS A 328 14.38 -17.59 -6.16
CA LYS A 328 14.33 -19.05 -6.15
C LYS A 328 12.93 -19.62 -5.87
N PHE A 329 12.17 -19.01 -4.97
CA PHE A 329 10.92 -19.57 -4.45
C PHE A 329 9.67 -18.77 -4.84
N GLY A 330 9.85 -17.63 -5.52
CA GLY A 330 8.75 -16.74 -5.90
C GLY A 330 8.17 -15.94 -4.72
N THR A 331 7.37 -14.94 -5.06
CA THR A 331 6.73 -14.02 -4.10
C THR A 331 5.69 -14.71 -3.21
N ALA A 332 4.99 -15.72 -3.71
CA ALA A 332 3.93 -16.45 -2.98
C ALA A 332 4.40 -17.10 -1.65
N ASN A 333 5.69 -17.38 -1.53
CA ASN A 333 6.27 -18.01 -0.34
C ASN A 333 6.82 -16.99 0.68
N VAL A 334 6.93 -15.72 0.33
CA VAL A 334 7.44 -14.65 1.21
C VAL A 334 6.64 -14.51 2.49
N PRO A 335 5.27 -14.52 2.48
CA PRO A 335 4.49 -14.45 3.72
C PRO A 335 4.78 -15.60 4.70
N LYS A 336 5.01 -16.80 4.19
CA LYS A 336 5.33 -17.97 5.02
C LYS A 336 6.71 -17.85 5.64
N ALA A 337 7.68 -17.36 4.87
CA ALA A 337 9.05 -17.14 5.36
C ALA A 337 9.10 -16.07 6.46
N PHE A 338 8.39 -14.95 6.27
CA PHE A 338 8.28 -13.91 7.30
C PHE A 338 7.56 -14.41 8.55
N ALA A 339 6.43 -15.13 8.41
CA ALA A 339 5.72 -15.69 9.55
C ALA A 339 6.58 -16.69 10.35
N MET A 340 7.45 -17.45 9.68
CA MET A 340 8.39 -18.34 10.34
C MET A 340 9.49 -17.56 11.07
N LYS A 341 10.05 -16.51 10.44
CA LYS A 341 11.01 -15.60 11.07
C LYS A 341 10.41 -14.95 12.32
N ASP A 342 9.21 -14.39 12.22
CA ASP A 342 8.50 -13.73 13.33
C ASP A 342 8.28 -14.69 14.53
N LYS A 343 7.98 -15.97 14.27
CA LYS A 343 7.87 -16.99 15.33
C LYS A 343 9.20 -17.25 16.03
N VAL A 344 10.28 -17.34 15.26
CA VAL A 344 11.63 -17.56 15.82
C VAL A 344 12.05 -16.33 16.61
N ASP A 345 11.87 -15.13 16.07
CA ASP A 345 12.19 -13.88 16.75
C ASP A 345 11.38 -13.73 18.06
N GLY A 346 10.07 -14.00 18.03
CA GLY A 346 9.22 -13.98 19.23
C GLY A 346 9.61 -15.02 20.29
N PHE A 347 10.19 -16.17 19.88
CA PHE A 347 10.75 -17.13 20.82
C PHE A 347 12.05 -16.61 21.45
N LEU A 348 12.95 -16.04 20.64
CA LEU A 348 14.23 -15.49 21.09
C LEU A 348 14.06 -14.26 21.99
N GLU A 349 13.05 -13.44 21.73
CA GLU A 349 12.73 -12.28 22.58
C GLU A 349 12.37 -12.65 24.03
N LYS A 350 11.79 -13.85 24.26
CA LYS A 350 11.56 -14.36 25.63
C LYS A 350 12.85 -14.50 26.43
N PHE A 351 13.96 -14.71 25.74
CA PHE A 351 15.30 -14.79 26.33
C PHE A 351 16.06 -13.45 26.25
N LYS A 352 15.37 -12.34 25.91
CA LYS A 352 15.95 -10.99 25.71
C LYS A 352 17.02 -10.94 24.57
N ILE A 353 16.97 -11.88 23.64
CA ILE A 353 17.87 -11.93 22.50
C ILE A 353 17.14 -11.33 21.31
N LYS A 354 17.43 -10.06 20.98
CA LYS A 354 16.82 -9.35 19.85
C LYS A 354 17.77 -9.30 18.66
N GLY A 355 17.24 -9.47 17.44
CA GLY A 355 17.98 -9.32 16.18
C GLY A 355 18.95 -10.45 15.86
N LEU A 356 19.03 -11.55 16.66
CA LEU A 356 19.94 -12.66 16.39
C LEU A 356 19.65 -13.30 15.02
N THR A 357 18.39 -13.48 14.66
CA THR A 357 17.99 -14.03 13.36
C THR A 357 18.51 -13.18 12.21
N ASP A 358 18.45 -11.85 12.34
CA ASP A 358 18.95 -10.91 11.34
C ASP A 358 20.48 -11.00 11.20
N HIS A 359 21.19 -11.10 12.30
CA HIS A 359 22.65 -11.31 12.29
C HIS A 359 23.05 -12.63 11.63
N ILE A 360 22.35 -13.73 11.93
CA ILE A 360 22.61 -15.04 11.33
C ILE A 360 22.33 -15.00 9.82
N LEU A 361 21.18 -14.48 9.41
CA LEU A 361 20.84 -14.34 8.01
C LEU A 361 21.86 -13.46 7.28
N GLN A 362 22.28 -12.33 7.88
CA GLN A 362 23.29 -11.46 7.29
C GLN A 362 24.65 -12.16 7.16
N ALA A 363 25.06 -12.95 8.14
CA ALA A 363 26.30 -13.73 8.07
C ALA A 363 26.25 -14.78 6.95
N ILE A 364 25.11 -15.46 6.78
CA ILE A 364 24.92 -16.43 5.69
C ILE A 364 25.04 -15.74 4.33
N THR A 365 24.46 -14.54 4.16
CA THR A 365 24.50 -13.83 2.87
C THR A 365 25.92 -13.47 2.42
N PHE A 366 26.86 -13.36 3.36
CA PHE A 366 28.26 -13.09 3.04
C PHE A 366 28.89 -14.22 2.20
N PHE A 367 28.50 -15.47 2.42
CA PHE A 367 29.02 -16.64 1.70
C PHE A 367 28.28 -16.92 0.38
N LEU A 368 27.19 -16.21 0.10
CA LEU A 368 26.44 -16.40 -1.13
C LEU A 368 27.08 -15.61 -2.30
N PRO A 369 27.02 -16.11 -3.55
CA PRO A 369 27.57 -15.41 -4.71
C PRO A 369 26.87 -14.07 -4.97
N SER A 370 27.50 -13.23 -5.81
CA SER A 370 26.84 -12.00 -6.30
C SER A 370 25.53 -12.36 -7.00
N HIS A 371 24.46 -11.62 -6.67
CA HIS A 371 23.12 -11.85 -7.18
C HIS A 371 22.71 -10.84 -8.26
N LEU A 372 23.45 -9.74 -8.37
CA LEU A 372 23.18 -8.68 -9.33
C LEU A 372 23.99 -8.85 -10.63
N PRO A 373 23.43 -8.49 -11.78
CA PRO A 373 24.13 -8.51 -13.06
C PRO A 373 25.36 -7.60 -13.05
N LYS A 374 26.41 -8.03 -13.74
CA LYS A 374 27.69 -7.30 -13.81
C LYS A 374 27.53 -5.85 -14.31
N ARG A 375 26.72 -5.63 -15.37
CA ARG A 375 26.46 -4.28 -15.88
C ARG A 375 25.80 -3.36 -14.87
N MET A 376 24.90 -3.87 -14.02
CA MET A 376 24.30 -3.09 -12.96
C MET A 376 25.32 -2.69 -11.89
N THR A 377 26.22 -3.59 -11.49
CA THR A 377 27.27 -3.26 -10.51
C THR A 377 28.31 -2.29 -11.09
N GLU A 378 28.64 -2.38 -12.38
CA GLU A 378 29.48 -1.40 -13.07
C GLU A 378 28.83 -0.02 -13.08
N TYR A 379 27.49 0.06 -13.28
CA TYR A 379 26.76 1.33 -13.24
C TYR A 379 26.69 1.91 -11.82
N ARG A 380 26.45 1.06 -10.79
CA ARG A 380 26.50 1.46 -9.38
C ARG A 380 27.83 2.17 -9.04
N ASP A 381 28.97 1.62 -9.53
CA ASP A 381 30.29 2.17 -9.23
C ASP A 381 30.56 3.51 -9.96
N ARG A 382 29.85 3.76 -11.08
CA ARG A 382 30.05 4.93 -11.93
C ARG A 382 29.07 6.06 -11.66
N TYR A 383 27.82 5.76 -11.28
CA TYR A 383 26.73 6.72 -11.24
C TYR A 383 26.10 6.81 -9.86
N GLU A 384 25.58 7.98 -9.55
CA GLU A 384 24.88 8.27 -8.29
C GLU A 384 23.38 7.97 -8.39
N HIS A 385 22.78 8.27 -9.53
CA HIS A 385 21.37 8.12 -9.79
C HIS A 385 21.11 6.99 -10.77
N HIS A 386 20.16 6.10 -10.46
CA HIS A 386 19.78 4.98 -11.29
C HIS A 386 18.28 5.02 -11.57
N LEU A 387 17.90 4.73 -12.83
CA LEU A 387 16.50 4.58 -13.23
C LEU A 387 16.32 3.26 -13.98
N VAL A 388 15.45 2.40 -13.45
CA VAL A 388 15.00 1.18 -14.12
C VAL A 388 13.71 1.52 -14.86
N LEU A 389 13.77 1.60 -16.17
CA LEU A 389 12.68 2.03 -17.04
C LEU A 389 12.11 0.84 -17.82
N ARG A 390 10.79 0.63 -17.76
CA ARG A 390 10.08 -0.37 -18.57
C ARG A 390 9.13 0.32 -19.53
N VAL A 391 9.27 0.05 -20.83
CA VAL A 391 8.42 0.61 -21.89
C VAL A 391 7.82 -0.51 -22.74
N GLU A 392 6.69 -0.24 -23.40
CA GLU A 392 6.15 -1.14 -24.41
C GLU A 392 7.10 -1.25 -25.60
N ASN A 393 7.08 -2.40 -26.28
CA ASN A 393 7.95 -2.63 -27.42
C ASN A 393 7.70 -1.66 -28.58
N ASN A 394 6.49 -1.12 -28.74
CA ASN A 394 6.18 -0.06 -29.71
C ASN A 394 6.93 1.27 -29.43
N SER A 395 7.28 1.54 -28.18
CA SER A 395 8.02 2.74 -27.76
C SER A 395 9.53 2.50 -27.64
N LYS A 396 10.00 1.25 -27.79
CA LYS A 396 11.41 0.88 -27.56
C LYS A 396 12.38 1.67 -28.44
N ALA A 397 12.15 1.65 -29.75
CA ALA A 397 13.07 2.30 -30.70
C ALA A 397 13.19 3.80 -30.47
N GLN A 398 12.07 4.48 -30.23
CA GLN A 398 12.08 5.92 -29.95
C GLN A 398 12.75 6.25 -28.61
N THR A 399 12.52 5.42 -27.59
CA THR A 399 13.19 5.57 -26.28
C THR A 399 14.70 5.40 -26.43
N GLU A 400 15.15 4.39 -27.16
CA GLU A 400 16.58 4.12 -27.36
C GLU A 400 17.26 5.23 -28.17
N GLN A 401 16.61 5.71 -29.23
CA GLN A 401 17.09 6.83 -30.01
C GLN A 401 17.25 8.09 -29.17
N PHE A 402 16.22 8.44 -28.40
CA PHE A 402 16.28 9.60 -27.50
C PHE A 402 17.41 9.48 -26.48
N LEU A 403 17.55 8.36 -25.78
CA LEU A 403 18.59 8.17 -24.78
C LEU A 403 20.00 8.23 -25.39
N LYS A 404 20.19 7.69 -26.61
CA LYS A 404 21.44 7.75 -27.35
C LYS A 404 21.80 9.18 -27.72
N GLU A 405 20.86 9.92 -28.29
CA GLU A 405 21.07 11.34 -28.67
C GLU A 405 21.35 12.19 -27.42
N TYR A 406 20.55 12.00 -26.37
CA TYR A 406 20.68 12.74 -25.12
C TYR A 406 22.06 12.55 -24.49
N PHE A 407 22.50 11.31 -24.27
CA PHE A 407 23.81 11.03 -23.64
C PHE A 407 25.02 11.20 -24.59
N THR A 408 24.80 11.42 -25.87
CA THR A 408 25.87 11.87 -26.79
C THR A 408 26.24 13.34 -26.49
N VAL A 409 25.27 14.14 -26.10
CA VAL A 409 25.46 15.56 -25.74
C VAL A 409 25.80 15.69 -24.24
N HIS A 410 25.06 15.04 -23.40
CA HIS A 410 25.19 15.06 -21.92
C HIS A 410 26.01 13.85 -21.44
N GLN A 411 27.30 14.08 -21.20
CA GLN A 411 28.25 13.02 -20.83
C GLN A 411 28.20 12.62 -19.34
N SER A 412 27.22 13.14 -18.57
CA SER A 412 26.98 12.87 -17.15
C SER A 412 26.45 11.48 -16.86
N GLY A 413 25.86 10.80 -17.87
CA GLY A 413 25.21 9.51 -17.72
C GLY A 413 25.38 8.59 -18.93
N SER A 414 24.78 7.42 -18.83
CA SER A 414 24.63 6.47 -19.92
C SER A 414 23.48 5.49 -19.66
N TYR A 415 23.19 4.62 -20.63
CA TYR A 415 22.15 3.60 -20.50
C TYR A 415 22.58 2.28 -21.15
N PHE A 416 21.85 1.24 -20.86
CA PHE A 416 21.85 0.00 -21.62
C PHE A 416 20.47 -0.62 -21.68
N VAL A 417 20.20 -1.35 -22.77
CA VAL A 417 19.02 -2.19 -22.88
C VAL A 417 19.29 -3.48 -22.12
N CYS A 418 18.43 -3.81 -21.15
CA CYS A 418 18.54 -5.02 -20.35
C CYS A 418 18.17 -6.27 -21.17
N SER A 419 18.85 -7.38 -20.89
CA SER A 419 18.27 -8.69 -21.18
C SER A 419 17.04 -8.93 -20.27
N GLU A 420 16.24 -9.93 -20.57
CA GLU A 420 15.08 -10.29 -19.75
C GLU A 420 15.49 -10.55 -18.29
N GLU A 421 16.57 -11.29 -18.09
CA GLU A 421 17.12 -11.58 -16.76
C GLU A 421 17.58 -10.32 -16.02
N GLU A 422 18.32 -9.44 -16.72
CA GLU A 422 18.78 -8.17 -16.11
C GLU A 422 17.61 -7.27 -15.72
N GLY A 423 16.60 -7.13 -16.58
CA GLY A 423 15.41 -6.34 -16.29
C GLY A 423 14.64 -6.88 -15.09
N ARG A 424 14.42 -8.20 -15.03
CA ARG A 424 13.78 -8.86 -13.90
C ARG A 424 14.57 -8.63 -12.59
N LYS A 425 15.89 -8.80 -12.64
CA LYS A 425 16.76 -8.59 -11.47
C LYS A 425 16.83 -7.13 -11.04
N ALA A 426 16.77 -6.18 -11.96
CA ALA A 426 16.76 -4.75 -11.64
C ALA A 426 15.51 -4.35 -10.84
N PHE A 427 14.33 -4.77 -11.26
CA PHE A 427 13.09 -4.55 -10.51
C PHE A 427 13.07 -5.30 -9.17
N LEU A 428 13.59 -6.53 -9.12
CA LEU A 428 13.68 -7.29 -7.88
C LEU A 428 14.66 -6.64 -6.88
N HIS A 429 15.77 -6.08 -7.36
CA HIS A 429 16.69 -5.32 -6.51
C HIS A 429 16.00 -4.09 -5.90
N ARG A 430 15.29 -3.29 -6.73
CA ARG A 430 14.49 -2.17 -6.25
C ARG A 430 13.49 -2.59 -5.16
N PHE A 431 12.83 -3.72 -5.34
CA PHE A 431 11.93 -4.27 -4.33
C PHE A 431 12.66 -4.65 -3.03
N ALA A 432 13.82 -5.29 -3.12
CA ALA A 432 14.59 -5.72 -1.96
C ALA A 432 15.11 -4.56 -1.09
N ILE A 433 15.30 -3.37 -1.65
CA ILE A 433 15.73 -2.15 -0.94
C ILE A 433 14.75 -1.79 0.19
N ALA A 434 13.45 -1.91 -0.03
CA ALA A 434 12.43 -1.54 0.96
C ALA A 434 12.58 -2.29 2.31
N GLY A 435 13.07 -3.54 2.28
CA GLY A 435 13.34 -4.31 3.50
C GLY A 435 14.75 -4.14 4.06
N ALA A 436 15.67 -3.63 3.26
CA ALA A 436 17.10 -3.60 3.58
C ALA A 436 17.42 -2.60 4.71
N ALA A 437 16.72 -1.47 4.79
CA ALA A 437 16.87 -0.50 5.86
C ALA A 437 16.57 -1.12 7.24
N ILE A 438 15.53 -1.94 7.33
CA ILE A 438 15.15 -2.65 8.57
C ILE A 438 16.26 -3.62 8.98
N ARG A 439 16.78 -4.41 8.03
CA ARG A 439 17.90 -5.34 8.28
C ARG A 439 19.15 -4.59 8.73
N TYR A 440 19.46 -3.45 8.09
CA TYR A 440 20.57 -2.61 8.50
C TYR A 440 20.41 -2.16 9.95
N ARG A 441 19.26 -1.56 10.31
CA ARG A 441 18.97 -1.16 11.69
C ARG A 441 19.13 -2.32 12.67
N ASP A 442 18.56 -3.49 12.37
CA ASP A 442 18.51 -4.61 13.30
C ASP A 442 19.89 -5.25 13.52
N THR A 443 20.79 -5.13 12.55
CA THR A 443 22.19 -5.58 12.67
C THR A 443 23.15 -4.50 13.21
N HIS A 444 22.74 -3.22 13.32
CA HIS A 444 23.56 -2.10 13.78
C HIS A 444 22.92 -1.32 14.95
N ARG A 445 22.22 -2.01 15.84
CA ARG A 445 21.47 -1.40 16.95
C ARG A 445 22.32 -0.58 17.93
N SER A 446 23.63 -0.76 17.95
CA SER A 446 24.55 0.06 18.75
C SER A 446 24.73 1.47 18.17
N GLU A 447 24.57 1.64 16.86
CA GLU A 447 24.80 2.90 16.15
C GLU A 447 23.52 3.54 15.65
N VAL A 448 22.47 2.74 15.43
CA VAL A 448 21.19 3.13 14.87
C VAL A 448 20.14 3.28 15.97
N GLU A 449 19.46 4.41 15.99
CA GLU A 449 18.27 4.61 16.84
C GLU A 449 17.04 3.96 16.20
N ASP A 450 16.62 4.47 15.06
CA ASP A 450 15.51 3.94 14.26
C ASP A 450 15.54 4.50 12.84
N ILE A 451 14.51 4.20 12.05
CA ILE A 451 14.32 4.66 10.68
C ILE A 451 13.13 5.62 10.65
N VAL A 452 13.33 6.81 10.10
CA VAL A 452 12.24 7.66 9.62
C VAL A 452 11.98 7.32 8.16
N ALA A 453 10.81 6.77 7.88
CA ALA A 453 10.42 6.39 6.53
C ALA A 453 9.28 7.28 6.06
N LEU A 454 9.52 8.04 5.02
CA LEU A 454 8.57 8.95 4.40
C LEU A 454 8.12 8.42 3.04
N ASP A 455 6.84 8.60 2.77
CA ASP A 455 6.20 8.29 1.51
C ASP A 455 5.61 9.60 0.97
N ILE A 456 6.28 10.20 -0.02
CA ILE A 456 6.01 11.56 -0.46
C ILE A 456 5.63 11.65 -1.93
N ALA A 457 4.68 12.53 -2.25
CA ALA A 457 4.35 12.91 -3.61
C ALA A 457 4.76 14.36 -3.84
N LEU A 458 5.72 14.56 -4.75
CA LEU A 458 6.14 15.88 -5.18
C LEU A 458 5.28 16.39 -6.33
N ARG A 459 5.22 17.72 -6.51
CA ARG A 459 4.53 18.34 -7.63
C ARG A 459 5.11 17.86 -8.97
N ARG A 460 4.27 17.79 -9.99
CA ARG A 460 4.69 17.32 -11.32
C ARG A 460 5.78 18.19 -11.96
N ASN A 461 5.76 19.48 -11.66
CA ASN A 461 6.75 20.46 -12.14
C ASN A 461 7.99 20.59 -11.25
N ASP A 462 8.09 19.86 -10.13
CA ASP A 462 9.23 19.95 -9.22
C ASP A 462 10.49 19.41 -9.89
N ARG A 463 11.53 20.25 -10.00
CA ARG A 463 12.84 19.89 -10.56
C ARG A 463 13.86 19.55 -9.49
N GLU A 464 13.67 20.07 -8.28
CA GLU A 464 14.52 19.82 -7.12
C GLU A 464 14.01 18.62 -6.32
N TRP A 465 13.80 17.49 -7.02
CA TRP A 465 13.19 16.29 -6.44
C TRP A 465 14.13 15.47 -5.55
N VAL A 466 15.45 15.66 -5.66
CA VAL A 466 16.43 15.08 -4.72
C VAL A 466 16.44 15.93 -3.45
N GLU A 467 16.11 15.33 -2.33
CA GLU A 467 15.96 16.04 -1.04
C GLU A 467 17.30 16.57 -0.53
N GLN A 468 17.33 17.86 -0.22
CA GLN A 468 18.45 18.53 0.45
C GLN A 468 18.01 18.90 1.88
N LEU A 469 18.61 18.24 2.86
CA LEU A 469 18.29 18.52 4.25
C LEU A 469 19.20 19.61 4.85
N PRO A 470 18.71 20.38 5.84
CA PRO A 470 19.55 21.28 6.62
C PRO A 470 20.71 20.53 7.28
N ALA A 471 21.89 21.16 7.34
CA ALA A 471 23.11 20.56 7.88
C ALA A 471 22.95 19.97 9.30
N GLU A 472 22.10 20.56 10.15
CA GLU A 472 21.84 20.07 11.49
C GLU A 472 21.02 18.76 11.50
N MET A 473 20.19 18.52 10.49
CA MET A 473 19.49 17.26 10.30
C MET A 473 20.43 16.21 9.71
N GLU A 474 21.23 16.58 8.69
CA GLU A 474 22.23 15.69 8.08
C GLU A 474 23.17 15.06 9.10
N LYS A 475 23.65 15.82 10.11
CA LYS A 475 24.53 15.32 11.18
C LYS A 475 23.92 14.18 11.99
N LYS A 476 22.59 14.11 12.08
CA LYS A 476 21.83 13.11 12.85
C LYS A 476 21.57 11.82 12.05
N ILE A 477 21.87 11.80 10.75
CA ILE A 477 21.56 10.71 9.84
C ILE A 477 22.83 9.89 9.54
N LEU A 478 22.72 8.58 9.45
CA LEU A 478 23.76 7.66 8.99
C LEU A 478 23.66 7.41 7.49
N HIS A 479 22.45 7.10 7.01
CA HIS A 479 22.16 6.80 5.61
C HIS A 479 20.84 7.42 5.19
N LYS A 480 20.78 7.85 3.91
CA LYS A 480 19.60 8.35 3.23
C LYS A 480 19.29 7.43 2.05
N LEU A 481 18.24 6.64 2.16
CA LEU A 481 17.85 5.73 1.09
C LEU A 481 16.74 6.38 0.28
N TYR A 482 17.09 6.92 -0.89
CA TYR A 482 16.13 7.52 -1.82
C TYR A 482 15.83 6.54 -2.94
N TYR A 483 14.58 6.23 -3.11
CA TYR A 483 14.07 5.39 -4.17
C TYR A 483 12.58 5.68 -4.39
N GLY A 484 12.01 5.29 -5.53
CA GLY A 484 10.58 5.56 -5.72
C GLY A 484 10.09 5.41 -7.15
N HIS A 485 8.81 5.72 -7.31
CA HIS A 485 8.08 5.68 -8.57
C HIS A 485 8.30 6.99 -9.34
N PHE A 486 9.36 7.04 -10.13
CA PHE A 486 9.91 8.28 -10.66
C PHE A 486 8.94 9.07 -11.53
N PHE A 487 8.19 8.42 -12.40
CA PHE A 487 7.33 9.11 -13.36
C PHE A 487 6.16 9.87 -12.72
N CYS A 488 5.62 9.38 -11.63
CA CYS A 488 4.59 10.07 -10.87
C CYS A 488 5.13 10.95 -9.73
N HIS A 489 6.44 11.08 -9.60
CA HIS A 489 7.12 11.82 -8.52
C HIS A 489 6.69 11.36 -7.11
N VAL A 490 6.50 10.06 -6.93
CA VAL A 490 6.29 9.45 -5.62
C VAL A 490 7.59 8.81 -5.16
N PHE A 491 8.10 9.26 -4.02
CA PHE A 491 9.38 8.82 -3.47
C PHE A 491 9.20 8.21 -2.09
N HIS A 492 9.92 7.12 -1.88
CA HIS A 492 10.15 6.53 -0.57
C HIS A 492 11.52 6.96 -0.07
N GLN A 493 11.54 7.54 1.11
CA GLN A 493 12.76 8.09 1.70
C GLN A 493 12.94 7.49 3.09
N ASP A 494 13.91 6.59 3.23
CA ASP A 494 14.26 6.00 4.52
C ASP A 494 15.52 6.67 5.07
N TYR A 495 15.37 7.36 6.21
CA TYR A 495 16.46 8.02 6.92
C TYR A 495 16.84 7.18 8.13
N ILE A 496 18.04 6.61 8.11
CA ILE A 496 18.58 5.80 9.21
C ILE A 496 19.25 6.73 10.20
N LEU A 497 18.67 6.88 11.39
CA LEU A 497 19.12 7.84 12.39
C LEU A 497 20.23 7.28 13.28
N LYS A 498 21.20 8.14 13.60
CA LYS A 498 22.23 7.85 14.61
C LYS A 498 21.61 7.69 15.97
N LYS A 499 22.22 6.83 16.80
CA LYS A 499 21.84 6.59 18.18
C LYS A 499 21.71 7.89 18.98
N GLY A 500 20.66 7.97 19.82
CA GLY A 500 20.39 9.12 20.68
C GLY A 500 19.57 10.26 20.03
N ASN A 501 19.05 10.07 18.81
CA ASN A 501 18.16 11.04 18.15
C ASN A 501 16.70 10.56 18.19
N ASP A 502 15.76 11.47 18.45
CA ASP A 502 14.33 11.14 18.47
C ASP A 502 13.77 11.04 17.04
N PRO A 503 13.26 9.85 16.62
CA PRO A 503 12.71 9.66 15.28
C PRO A 503 11.46 10.50 15.02
N LEU A 504 10.59 10.67 16.00
CA LEU A 504 9.34 11.45 15.85
C LEU A 504 9.63 12.95 15.71
N GLU A 505 10.57 13.47 16.50
CA GLU A 505 11.01 14.86 16.35
C GLU A 505 11.60 15.09 14.94
N MET A 506 12.45 14.18 14.47
CA MET A 506 13.05 14.26 13.14
C MET A 506 11.96 14.21 12.06
N GLU A 507 11.03 13.29 12.14
CA GLU A 507 9.92 13.15 11.18
C GLU A 507 9.07 14.42 11.12
N HIS A 508 8.73 15.01 12.27
CA HIS A 508 7.98 16.28 12.32
C HIS A 508 8.76 17.47 11.74
N GLN A 509 10.08 17.48 11.88
CA GLN A 509 10.92 18.50 11.23
C GLN A 509 10.93 18.32 9.70
N MET A 510 10.99 17.07 9.21
CA MET A 510 10.90 16.76 7.78
C MET A 510 9.53 17.13 7.18
N TRP A 511 8.44 16.91 7.91
CA TRP A 511 7.09 17.33 7.47
C TRP A 511 7.04 18.85 7.21
N LYS A 512 7.68 19.67 8.05
CA LYS A 512 7.73 21.13 7.82
C LYS A 512 8.45 21.49 6.53
N LEU A 513 9.52 20.76 6.18
CA LEU A 513 10.22 20.97 4.91
C LEU A 513 9.35 20.56 3.72
N LEU A 514 8.63 19.43 3.83
CA LEU A 514 7.70 18.95 2.81
C LEU A 514 6.54 19.93 2.61
N ASP A 515 5.95 20.44 3.70
CA ASP A 515 4.88 21.45 3.65
C ASP A 515 5.36 22.73 2.95
N ALA A 516 6.58 23.20 3.23
CA ALA A 516 7.15 24.38 2.59
C ALA A 516 7.32 24.19 1.06
N ARG A 517 7.55 22.95 0.61
CA ARG A 517 7.61 22.57 -0.82
C ARG A 517 6.25 22.26 -1.42
N ARG A 518 5.18 22.26 -0.64
CA ARG A 518 3.82 21.82 -1.05
C ARG A 518 3.80 20.37 -1.53
N ALA A 519 4.63 19.52 -0.93
CA ALA A 519 4.59 18.08 -1.12
C ALA A 519 3.41 17.46 -0.37
N GLU A 520 2.91 16.35 -0.87
CA GLU A 520 1.84 15.58 -0.21
C GLU A 520 2.42 14.32 0.45
N TYR A 521 1.94 14.02 1.65
CA TYR A 521 2.34 12.83 2.40
C TYR A 521 1.22 12.40 3.35
N PRO A 522 1.00 11.08 3.54
CA PRO A 522 1.56 10.00 2.75
C PRO A 522 1.03 10.04 1.30
N ALA A 523 1.85 9.61 0.35
CA ALA A 523 1.49 9.62 -1.06
C ALA A 523 0.53 8.48 -1.44
N GLU A 524 0.75 7.29 -0.90
CA GLU A 524 0.15 6.05 -1.41
C GLU A 524 -0.50 5.16 -0.35
N HIS A 525 -0.33 5.42 0.92
CA HIS A 525 -0.76 4.53 2.00
C HIS A 525 -1.80 5.21 2.87
N ASN A 526 -2.51 4.41 3.67
CA ASN A 526 -3.38 4.95 4.70
C ASN A 526 -2.60 5.93 5.59
N VAL A 527 -3.21 7.06 5.95
CA VAL A 527 -2.65 8.00 6.93
C VAL A 527 -2.42 7.32 8.29
N GLY A 528 -3.20 6.29 8.59
CA GLY A 528 -3.07 5.51 9.81
C GLY A 528 -3.29 6.34 11.06
N HIS A 529 -2.59 5.93 12.10
CA HIS A 529 -2.47 6.70 13.34
C HIS A 529 -1.14 7.47 13.40
N LEU A 530 -0.34 7.43 12.32
CA LEU A 530 0.94 8.11 12.24
C LEU A 530 0.78 9.55 11.70
N TYR A 531 0.08 9.71 10.58
CA TYR A 531 -0.09 10.99 9.91
C TYR A 531 -1.40 11.68 10.30
N ILE A 532 -1.41 13.01 10.21
CA ILE A 532 -2.61 13.82 10.40
C ILE A 532 -3.40 13.86 9.08
N ALA A 533 -4.68 13.50 9.12
CA ALA A 533 -5.54 13.60 7.96
C ALA A 533 -5.71 15.07 7.54
N LYS A 534 -5.33 15.39 6.32
CA LYS A 534 -5.53 16.74 5.74
C LYS A 534 -7.04 17.06 5.66
N PRO A 535 -7.44 18.35 5.62
CA PRO A 535 -8.84 18.74 5.74
C PRO A 535 -9.80 18.06 4.76
N ALA A 536 -9.39 17.88 3.50
CA ALA A 536 -10.20 17.19 2.48
C ALA A 536 -10.50 15.74 2.89
N LEU A 537 -9.48 15.03 3.38
CA LEU A 537 -9.60 13.64 3.82
C LEU A 537 -10.41 13.52 5.12
N ALA A 538 -10.18 14.40 6.09
CA ALA A 538 -10.95 14.42 7.34
C ALA A 538 -12.44 14.69 7.10
N ASN A 539 -12.75 15.62 6.20
CA ASN A 539 -14.14 15.92 5.79
C ASN A 539 -14.78 14.73 5.08
N PHE A 540 -14.04 14.06 4.20
CA PHE A 540 -14.50 12.83 3.54
C PHE A 540 -14.82 11.73 4.55
N TYR A 541 -13.98 11.51 5.54
CA TYR A 541 -14.24 10.55 6.63
C TYR A 541 -15.51 10.88 7.42
N GLN A 542 -15.74 12.15 7.75
CA GLN A 542 -16.96 12.58 8.45
C GLN A 542 -18.22 12.39 7.60
N LYS A 543 -18.11 12.59 6.28
CA LYS A 543 -19.21 12.37 5.34
C LYS A 543 -19.57 10.89 5.23
N LEU A 544 -18.59 10.02 5.16
CA LEU A 544 -18.80 8.57 5.04
C LEU A 544 -19.36 7.94 6.31
N ASP A 545 -18.91 8.41 7.48
CA ASP A 545 -19.27 7.86 8.80
C ASP A 545 -19.65 8.98 9.78
N PRO A 546 -20.83 9.57 9.63
CA PRO A 546 -21.27 10.70 10.48
C PRO A 546 -21.40 10.32 11.96
N THR A 547 -21.52 9.05 12.28
CA THR A 547 -21.60 8.54 13.67
C THR A 547 -20.24 8.25 14.28
N ASN A 548 -19.20 8.23 13.48
CA ASN A 548 -17.84 7.83 13.87
C ASN A 548 -17.82 6.42 14.49
N SER A 549 -18.40 5.44 13.79
CA SER A 549 -18.52 4.04 14.22
C SER A 549 -17.43 3.14 13.61
N PHE A 550 -16.85 3.53 12.48
CA PHE A 550 -15.85 2.75 11.77
C PHE A 550 -14.46 3.38 11.88
N ASN A 551 -13.44 2.58 12.11
CA ASN A 551 -12.02 2.95 12.15
C ASN A 551 -11.75 4.31 12.82
N VAL A 552 -12.25 4.44 14.04
CA VAL A 552 -12.29 5.69 14.83
C VAL A 552 -10.87 6.15 15.18
N GLY A 553 -10.62 7.46 15.11
CA GLY A 553 -9.33 8.07 15.45
C GLY A 553 -8.29 8.00 14.32
N ILE A 554 -8.62 7.44 13.14
CA ILE A 554 -7.72 7.39 11.99
C ILE A 554 -7.33 8.81 11.54
N GLY A 555 -6.06 9.03 11.23
CA GLY A 555 -5.56 10.35 10.84
C GLY A 555 -5.61 11.40 11.97
N HIS A 556 -5.47 10.99 13.22
CA HIS A 556 -5.60 11.83 14.41
C HIS A 556 -6.96 12.55 14.50
N THR A 557 -7.99 11.97 13.91
CA THR A 557 -9.35 12.50 14.03
C THR A 557 -9.97 12.13 15.37
N SER A 558 -11.16 12.67 15.68
CA SER A 558 -11.86 12.41 16.95
C SER A 558 -12.05 10.93 17.23
N LYS A 559 -11.84 10.50 18.47
CA LYS A 559 -12.19 9.17 18.98
C LYS A 559 -13.58 9.10 19.60
N LEU A 560 -14.31 10.21 19.60
CA LEU A 560 -15.63 10.32 20.20
C LEU A 560 -16.75 10.06 19.19
N LYS A 561 -17.84 9.47 19.65
CA LYS A 561 -19.08 9.31 18.87
C LYS A 561 -19.56 10.65 18.33
N TYR A 562 -20.14 10.62 17.11
CA TYR A 562 -20.56 11.81 16.37
C TYR A 562 -19.44 12.87 16.25
N TRP A 563 -18.17 12.43 16.24
CA TRP A 563 -17.01 13.31 16.14
C TRP A 563 -16.86 14.31 17.30
N GLY A 564 -17.46 13.99 18.46
CA GLY A 564 -17.51 14.88 19.63
C GLY A 564 -18.53 16.00 19.52
N LYS A 565 -19.39 16.00 18.49
CA LYS A 565 -20.51 16.94 18.33
C LYS A 565 -21.74 16.42 19.10
N ALA A 566 -22.54 17.32 19.67
CA ALA A 566 -23.83 16.92 20.20
C ALA A 566 -24.70 16.35 19.06
N LYS A 567 -25.51 15.33 19.39
CA LYS A 567 -26.46 14.76 18.42
C LYS A 567 -27.45 15.86 18.05
N SER A 568 -27.41 16.33 16.80
CA SER A 568 -28.38 17.31 16.26
C SER A 568 -29.78 16.71 16.10
#